data_bfcf581774215be30d827c1ec3988d08
#
_entry.id   bfcf581774215be30d827c1ec3988d08
#
_cell.length_a   1.000
_cell.length_b   1.000
_cell.length_c   1.000
_cell.angle_alpha   90.00
_cell.angle_beta   90.00
_cell.angle_gamma   90.00
#
_symmetry.space_group_name_H-M   'P 1'
#
loop_
_entity.id
_entity.type
_entity.pdbx_description
1 polymer ?
#
loop_
_entity_poly.entity_id
_entity_poly.type
_entity_poly.pdbx_seq_one_letter_code
_entity_poly.pdbx_strand_id
1 'polypeptide(L)'
;MHKTPARDNSCATRKSRLSRIIPLAFGLALVSASPMIAAQGDSVRAHSPVQQNNASNTAPAQQPGAAGLAPVSKTDIRNQAAYERLLNNSGVTLQWLWSAQRGKLNATDENDVVRIDGTQANFEGTLKIKGEVVSIDADRFTFRGTIMILDAPDKGRRCERTGDYEFRATGKRKYWRLQQMEACGGLTDYVDIYY
;
A
#
# COMPACT_ATOMS: atom_id res chain seq x y z
N MET A 1 18.57 -52.49 33.70
CA MET A 1 17.42 -52.96 32.89
C MET A 1 16.27 -51.97 33.06
N HIS A 2 16.13 -51.01 32.16
CA HIS A 2 14.99 -50.09 32.17
C HIS A 2 14.29 -50.17 30.82
N LYS A 3 13.02 -50.56 30.89
CA LYS A 3 12.12 -50.79 29.76
C LYS A 3 11.45 -49.50 29.34
N THR A 4 11.61 -49.09 28.08
CA THR A 4 10.96 -47.94 27.49
C THR A 4 9.59 -48.34 26.91
N PRO A 5 8.51 -47.60 27.11
CA PRO A 5 7.23 -47.89 26.45
C PRO A 5 7.14 -47.18 25.10
N ALA A 6 6.65 -47.90 24.11
CA ALA A 6 6.32 -47.43 22.76
C ALA A 6 5.12 -46.47 22.76
N ARG A 7 5.17 -45.42 21.97
CA ARG A 7 4.02 -44.53 21.67
C ARG A 7 3.37 -44.94 20.36
N ASP A 8 2.12 -45.31 20.43
CA ASP A 8 1.24 -45.55 19.29
C ASP A 8 0.92 -44.23 18.55
N ASN A 9 1.18 -44.22 17.26
CA ASN A 9 0.72 -43.19 16.34
C ASN A 9 -0.63 -43.60 15.74
N SER A 10 -1.71 -43.09 16.31
CA SER A 10 -3.05 -43.27 15.77
C SER A 10 -3.29 -42.23 14.66
N CYS A 11 -3.35 -42.70 13.43
CA CYS A 11 -3.65 -41.93 12.20
C CYS A 11 -5.17 -41.69 12.15
N ALA A 12 -5.63 -40.48 12.43
CA ALA A 12 -7.01 -40.06 12.27
C ALA A 12 -7.30 -39.57 10.87
N THR A 13 -7.91 -40.40 10.06
CA THR A 13 -8.43 -40.11 8.71
C THR A 13 -9.64 -39.17 8.81
N ARG A 14 -9.50 -37.93 8.36
CA ARG A 14 -10.58 -36.94 8.32
C ARG A 14 -11.26 -36.96 6.96
N LYS A 15 -12.51 -37.45 6.96
CA LYS A 15 -13.42 -37.53 5.81
C LYS A 15 -13.68 -36.14 5.18
N SER A 16 -13.48 -36.05 3.86
CA SER A 16 -13.92 -34.96 2.99
C SER A 16 -15.45 -34.93 2.92
N ARG A 17 -16.04 -33.78 3.18
CA ARG A 17 -17.46 -33.52 2.87
C ARG A 17 -17.52 -32.79 1.54
N LEU A 18 -18.12 -33.43 0.57
CA LEU A 18 -18.58 -32.83 -0.69
C LEU A 18 -19.60 -31.73 -0.37
N SER A 19 -19.40 -30.54 -0.90
CA SER A 19 -20.37 -29.46 -0.84
C SER A 19 -21.00 -29.21 -2.19
N ARG A 20 -22.28 -29.03 -2.14
CA ARG A 20 -23.32 -28.99 -3.17
C ARG A 20 -23.13 -27.88 -4.21
N ILE A 21 -23.34 -28.26 -5.44
CA ILE A 21 -23.54 -27.43 -6.63
C ILE A 21 -24.95 -26.83 -6.56
N ILE A 22 -25.08 -25.51 -6.72
CA ILE A 22 -26.34 -24.79 -6.92
C ILE A 22 -26.34 -24.24 -8.34
N PRO A 23 -27.40 -24.50 -9.15
CA PRO A 23 -27.42 -24.09 -10.56
C PRO A 23 -27.91 -22.63 -10.73
N LEU A 24 -27.44 -22.05 -11.82
CA LEU A 24 -27.78 -20.77 -12.44
C LEU A 24 -29.29 -20.58 -12.65
N ALA A 25 -29.74 -19.37 -12.43
CA ALA A 25 -30.94 -18.83 -13.03
C ALA A 25 -30.59 -17.71 -14.02
N PHE A 26 -30.93 -17.92 -15.28
CA PHE A 26 -30.91 -16.97 -16.38
C PHE A 26 -31.99 -15.89 -16.15
N GLY A 27 -31.60 -14.62 -16.21
CA GLY A 27 -32.53 -13.50 -16.30
C GLY A 27 -32.22 -12.65 -17.51
N LEU A 28 -33.09 -12.77 -18.53
CA LEU A 28 -33.13 -11.97 -19.76
C LEU A 28 -34.00 -10.73 -19.49
N ALA A 29 -33.52 -9.52 -19.74
CA ALA A 29 -34.36 -8.32 -19.86
C ALA A 29 -33.65 -7.25 -20.70
N LEU A 30 -34.08 -7.10 -21.89
CA LEU A 30 -34.87 -6.02 -22.53
C LEU A 30 -34.15 -4.70 -22.78
N VAL A 31 -33.88 -4.53 -24.05
CA VAL A 31 -33.53 -3.34 -24.82
C VAL A 31 -34.61 -2.26 -24.67
N SER A 32 -34.24 -1.03 -24.37
CA SER A 32 -35.04 0.15 -24.62
C SER A 32 -34.21 1.21 -25.33
N ALA A 33 -34.58 1.42 -26.59
CA ALA A 33 -34.12 2.51 -27.43
C ALA A 33 -34.93 3.79 -27.05
N SER A 34 -34.27 4.93 -27.02
CA SER A 34 -34.90 6.24 -26.96
C SER A 34 -34.34 7.18 -28.01
N PRO A 35 -35.18 8.08 -28.55
CA PRO A 35 -34.91 8.72 -29.83
C PRO A 35 -34.20 10.07 -29.69
N MET A 36 -33.56 10.46 -30.79
CA MET A 36 -33.00 11.76 -31.09
C MET A 36 -34.11 12.85 -31.10
N ILE A 37 -33.80 14.03 -30.55
CA ILE A 37 -34.44 15.28 -30.88
C ILE A 37 -33.36 16.24 -31.32
N ALA A 38 -33.43 16.60 -32.60
CA ALA A 38 -32.72 17.72 -33.18
C ALA A 38 -33.52 19.00 -32.97
N ALA A 39 -32.91 20.06 -32.51
CA ALA A 39 -33.45 21.41 -32.63
C ALA A 39 -32.34 22.35 -33.07
N GLN A 40 -32.45 22.78 -34.29
CA GLN A 40 -31.71 23.94 -34.87
C GLN A 40 -32.35 25.23 -34.38
N GLY A 41 -31.52 26.22 -34.10
CA GLY A 41 -31.98 27.60 -33.84
C GLY A 41 -30.82 28.55 -34.03
N ASP A 42 -30.75 29.15 -35.26
CA ASP A 42 -29.94 30.30 -35.59
C ASP A 42 -30.32 31.52 -34.74
N SER A 43 -29.35 32.30 -34.31
CA SER A 43 -29.42 33.77 -34.41
C SER A 43 -28.09 34.44 -33.98
N VAL A 44 -27.61 35.21 -34.91
CA VAL A 44 -26.57 36.18 -34.99
C VAL A 44 -26.67 37.28 -33.91
N ARG A 45 -25.55 37.70 -33.29
CA ARG A 45 -25.02 39.07 -33.31
C ARG A 45 -23.96 39.37 -32.24
N ALA A 46 -22.80 39.65 -32.73
CA ALA A 46 -21.78 40.64 -32.35
C ALA A 46 -21.82 41.32 -30.94
N HIS A 47 -20.70 41.33 -30.28
CA HIS A 47 -19.79 42.41 -29.88
C HIS A 47 -18.86 41.92 -28.78
N SER A 48 -17.55 42.05 -29.01
CA SER A 48 -16.48 41.92 -28.01
C SER A 48 -16.57 43.03 -26.95
N PRO A 49 -16.03 42.84 -25.76
CA PRO A 49 -14.62 43.10 -25.58
C PRO A 49 -13.88 42.04 -24.72
N VAL A 50 -12.61 42.01 -24.99
CA VAL A 50 -11.52 41.31 -24.31
C VAL A 50 -11.65 41.43 -22.80
N GLN A 51 -11.80 40.29 -22.13
CA GLN A 51 -11.39 40.11 -20.74
C GLN A 51 -10.40 38.97 -20.66
N GLN A 52 -9.16 39.34 -20.37
CA GLN A 52 -8.10 38.44 -19.98
C GLN A 52 -8.50 37.74 -18.68
N ASN A 53 -9.03 36.55 -18.80
CA ASN A 53 -9.10 35.66 -17.63
C ASN A 53 -7.75 34.94 -17.51
N ASN A 54 -6.97 35.40 -16.52
CA ASN A 54 -5.88 34.61 -15.96
C ASN A 54 -6.41 33.23 -15.59
N ALA A 55 -6.24 32.29 -16.50
CA ALA A 55 -6.34 30.89 -16.16
C ALA A 55 -5.17 30.61 -15.19
N SER A 56 -5.47 30.60 -13.90
CA SER A 56 -4.58 30.03 -12.91
C SER A 56 -4.41 28.56 -13.27
N ASN A 57 -3.33 28.27 -13.97
CA ASN A 57 -2.80 26.91 -14.10
C ASN A 57 -2.43 26.45 -12.69
N THR A 58 -3.39 25.83 -12.00
CA THR A 58 -3.08 25.01 -10.83
C THR A 58 -2.43 23.75 -11.39
N ALA A 59 -1.12 23.82 -11.59
CA ALA A 59 -0.32 22.64 -11.82
C ALA A 59 -0.55 21.68 -10.64
N PRO A 60 -0.69 20.36 -10.89
CA PRO A 60 -0.73 19.38 -9.81
C PRO A 60 0.49 19.62 -8.93
N ALA A 61 0.29 19.75 -7.61
CA ALA A 61 1.35 19.94 -6.66
C ALA A 61 2.36 18.79 -6.84
N GLN A 62 3.50 19.11 -7.46
CA GLN A 62 4.64 18.20 -7.50
C GLN A 62 5.09 18.01 -6.05
N GLN A 63 4.96 16.78 -5.54
CA GLN A 63 5.57 16.42 -4.27
C GLN A 63 7.06 16.71 -4.34
N PRO A 64 7.66 17.37 -3.31
CA PRO A 64 9.08 17.65 -3.31
C PRO A 64 9.84 16.33 -3.50
N GLY A 65 10.63 16.25 -4.55
CA GLY A 65 11.51 15.11 -4.78
C GLY A 65 12.54 14.99 -3.64
N ALA A 66 13.16 13.82 -3.52
CA ALA A 66 14.11 13.42 -2.48
C ALA A 66 15.25 14.42 -2.17
N ALA A 67 15.47 15.38 -3.01
CA ALA A 67 16.56 16.37 -2.90
C ALA A 67 16.37 17.42 -1.78
N GLY A 68 15.27 17.39 -1.03
CA GLY A 68 14.95 18.45 -0.05
C GLY A 68 14.71 17.99 1.40
N LEU A 69 14.71 16.70 1.70
CA LEU A 69 14.48 16.25 3.07
C LEU A 69 15.80 16.21 3.86
N ALA A 70 15.86 16.95 4.96
CA ALA A 70 16.99 16.84 5.88
C ALA A 70 17.04 15.43 6.49
N PRO A 71 18.23 14.82 6.65
CA PRO A 71 18.38 13.53 7.31
C PRO A 71 17.87 13.60 8.76
N VAL A 72 17.39 12.47 9.27
CA VAL A 72 16.99 12.35 10.68
C VAL A 72 18.25 12.32 11.53
N SER A 73 18.38 13.25 12.46
CA SER A 73 19.53 13.31 13.37
C SER A 73 19.41 12.34 14.55
N LYS A 74 18.17 12.03 14.95
CA LYS A 74 17.83 11.07 16.00
C LYS A 74 16.38 10.64 15.88
N THR A 75 16.11 9.34 16.03
CA THR A 75 14.74 8.81 16.12
C THR A 75 14.15 9.11 17.50
N ASP A 76 12.97 9.74 17.54
CA ASP A 76 12.22 9.99 18.77
C ASP A 76 11.44 8.74 19.19
N ILE A 77 11.97 7.97 20.14
CA ILE A 77 11.38 6.71 20.62
C ILE A 77 10.47 7.02 21.81
N ARG A 78 9.15 7.13 21.57
CA ARG A 78 8.13 7.37 22.59
C ARG A 78 7.54 6.08 23.17
N ASN A 79 7.75 4.96 22.50
CA ASN A 79 7.28 3.65 22.95
C ASN A 79 8.32 2.54 22.65
N GLN A 80 8.96 2.04 23.70
CA GLN A 80 10.00 1.04 23.63
C GLN A 80 9.51 -0.28 23.02
N ALA A 81 8.31 -0.74 23.38
CA ALA A 81 7.77 -1.99 22.86
C ALA A 81 7.46 -1.91 21.35
N ALA A 82 7.07 -0.74 20.83
CA ALA A 82 6.86 -0.53 19.40
C ALA A 82 8.21 -0.47 18.66
N TYR A 83 9.21 0.16 19.25
CA TYR A 83 10.57 0.18 18.71
C TYR A 83 11.14 -1.24 18.57
N GLU A 84 11.06 -2.06 19.63
CA GLU A 84 11.51 -3.46 19.59
C GLU A 84 10.76 -4.28 18.55
N ARG A 85 9.44 -4.07 18.42
CA ARG A 85 8.64 -4.72 17.35
C ARG A 85 9.10 -4.34 15.95
N LEU A 86 9.51 -3.07 15.73
CA LEU A 86 9.99 -2.63 14.44
C LEU A 86 11.35 -3.25 14.11
N LEU A 87 12.29 -3.28 15.06
CA LEU A 87 13.58 -3.94 14.87
C LEU A 87 13.42 -5.46 14.62
N ASN A 88 12.45 -6.10 15.28
CA ASN A 88 12.15 -7.53 15.13
C ASN A 88 10.98 -7.81 14.18
N ASN A 89 10.75 -6.93 13.19
CA ASN A 89 9.68 -7.10 12.22
C ASN A 89 9.78 -8.44 11.45
N SER A 90 8.65 -8.87 10.90
CA SER A 90 8.59 -10.12 10.12
C SER A 90 8.41 -9.88 8.62
N GLY A 91 8.72 -8.67 8.15
CA GLY A 91 8.77 -8.31 6.74
C GLY A 91 7.70 -7.31 6.29
N VAL A 92 7.71 -7.03 5.00
CA VAL A 92 6.86 -6.04 4.35
C VAL A 92 6.03 -6.68 3.23
N THR A 93 4.82 -6.16 2.98
CA THR A 93 4.01 -6.55 1.83
C THR A 93 3.41 -5.35 1.12
N LEU A 94 3.21 -5.53 -0.19
CA LEU A 94 2.34 -4.72 -1.02
C LEU A 94 1.19 -5.60 -1.51
N GLN A 95 -0.06 -5.14 -1.40
CA GLN A 95 -1.24 -5.94 -1.77
C GLN A 95 -1.22 -6.49 -3.20
N TRP A 96 -0.59 -5.77 -4.12
CA TRP A 96 -0.49 -6.16 -5.53
C TRP A 96 0.51 -7.30 -5.80
N LEU A 97 1.44 -7.54 -4.85
CA LEU A 97 2.45 -8.57 -4.93
C LEU A 97 2.03 -9.79 -4.13
N TRP A 98 0.98 -10.50 -4.62
CA TRP A 98 0.47 -11.66 -3.92
C TRP A 98 1.53 -12.74 -3.78
N SER A 99 1.85 -13.10 -2.53
CA SER A 99 2.82 -14.14 -2.21
C SER A 99 2.50 -14.75 -0.86
N ALA A 100 2.74 -16.05 -0.71
CA ALA A 100 2.69 -16.74 0.58
C ALA A 100 3.79 -16.26 1.54
N GLN A 101 4.88 -15.68 1.00
CA GLN A 101 6.00 -15.14 1.76
C GLN A 101 6.00 -13.62 1.67
N ARG A 102 6.24 -12.97 2.80
CA ARG A 102 6.46 -11.53 2.87
C ARG A 102 7.81 -11.17 2.24
N GLY A 103 7.93 -9.95 1.77
CA GLY A 103 9.21 -9.35 1.45
C GLY A 103 10.06 -9.15 2.71
N LYS A 104 11.35 -9.00 2.53
CA LYS A 104 12.28 -8.72 3.63
C LYS A 104 12.24 -7.24 4.00
N LEU A 105 12.33 -6.93 5.29
CA LEU A 105 12.54 -5.58 5.79
C LEU A 105 13.59 -5.64 6.90
N ASN A 106 14.69 -4.93 6.72
CA ASN A 106 15.70 -4.72 7.73
C ASN A 106 15.41 -3.39 8.42
N ALA A 107 15.29 -3.40 9.73
CA ALA A 107 15.25 -2.22 10.57
C ALA A 107 16.43 -2.30 11.54
N THR A 108 17.31 -1.32 11.49
CA THR A 108 18.54 -1.27 12.31
C THR A 108 18.64 0.08 12.99
N ASP A 109 19.11 0.11 14.24
CA ASP A 109 19.46 1.35 14.92
C ASP A 109 20.95 1.62 14.70
N GLU A 110 21.26 2.73 14.06
CA GLU A 110 22.61 3.18 13.76
C GLU A 110 22.80 4.62 14.27
N ASN A 111 23.56 4.78 15.33
CA ASN A 111 23.83 6.08 15.96
C ASN A 111 22.56 6.85 16.38
N ASP A 112 21.67 6.19 17.10
CA ASP A 112 20.37 6.72 17.54
C ASP A 112 19.36 7.01 16.40
N VAL A 113 19.63 6.54 15.18
CA VAL A 113 18.71 6.64 14.04
C VAL A 113 18.26 5.25 13.58
N VAL A 114 16.96 4.99 13.64
CA VAL A 114 16.41 3.74 13.10
C VAL A 114 16.30 3.85 11.59
N ARG A 115 17.04 3.00 10.87
CA ARG A 115 17.04 2.91 9.41
C ARG A 115 16.20 1.73 8.95
N ILE A 116 15.50 1.93 7.84
CA ILE A 116 14.67 0.90 7.20
C ILE A 116 15.15 0.69 5.77
N ASP A 117 15.37 -0.58 5.40
CA ASP A 117 15.60 -1.02 4.03
C ASP A 117 14.81 -2.30 3.78
N GLY A 118 13.84 -2.25 2.85
CA GLY A 118 12.94 -3.36 2.59
C GLY A 118 12.64 -3.57 1.11
N THR A 119 12.41 -4.83 0.76
CA THR A 119 12.05 -5.22 -0.62
C THR A 119 11.10 -6.41 -0.61
N GLN A 120 10.04 -6.32 -1.40
CA GLN A 120 9.23 -7.44 -1.86
C GLN A 120 9.25 -7.46 -3.39
N ALA A 121 9.55 -8.60 -4.00
CA ALA A 121 9.56 -8.74 -5.45
C ALA A 121 9.09 -10.13 -5.87
N ASN A 122 8.31 -10.18 -6.95
CA ASN A 122 7.91 -11.40 -7.63
C ASN A 122 7.67 -11.10 -9.13
N PHE A 123 7.06 -12.04 -9.88
CA PHE A 123 6.77 -11.85 -11.31
C PHE A 123 5.75 -10.71 -11.57
N GLU A 124 4.95 -10.32 -10.58
CA GLU A 124 3.95 -9.25 -10.70
C GLU A 124 4.59 -7.85 -10.62
N GLY A 125 5.64 -7.71 -9.81
CA GLY A 125 6.31 -6.42 -9.67
C GLY A 125 7.27 -6.36 -8.48
N THR A 126 7.59 -5.12 -8.07
CA THR A 126 8.54 -4.86 -6.99
C THR A 126 8.08 -3.71 -6.11
N LEU A 127 8.15 -3.91 -4.79
CA LEU A 127 8.13 -2.87 -3.77
C LEU A 127 9.55 -2.69 -3.22
N LYS A 128 10.01 -1.44 -3.11
CA LYS A 128 11.19 -1.05 -2.31
C LYS A 128 10.82 0.06 -1.36
N ILE A 129 11.35 -0.01 -0.14
CA ILE A 129 11.21 1.02 0.89
C ILE A 129 12.58 1.26 1.50
N LYS A 130 13.03 2.52 1.54
CA LYS A 130 14.34 2.87 2.10
C LYS A 130 14.31 4.25 2.74
N GLY A 131 14.80 4.36 3.97
CA GLY A 131 14.86 5.63 4.69
C GLY A 131 15.08 5.46 6.18
N GLU A 132 14.64 6.45 6.94
CA GLU A 132 14.88 6.63 8.37
C GLU A 132 13.55 6.81 9.11
N VAL A 133 13.52 6.47 10.38
CA VAL A 133 12.35 6.67 11.24
C VAL A 133 12.53 7.95 12.05
N VAL A 134 11.56 8.85 11.93
CA VAL A 134 11.55 10.14 12.64
C VAL A 134 11.08 9.96 14.07
N SER A 135 9.97 9.24 14.26
CA SER A 135 9.39 8.98 15.58
C SER A 135 8.66 7.66 15.65
N ILE A 136 8.60 7.05 16.84
CA ILE A 136 7.91 5.78 17.11
C ILE A 136 7.02 5.93 18.33
N ASP A 137 5.70 5.75 18.14
CA ASP A 137 4.66 5.70 19.16
C ASP A 137 4.12 4.28 19.35
N ALA A 138 3.18 4.10 20.26
CA ALA A 138 2.61 2.80 20.60
C ALA A 138 1.94 2.07 19.42
N ASP A 139 1.23 2.83 18.56
CA ASP A 139 0.43 2.31 17.44
C ASP A 139 0.90 2.80 16.05
N ARG A 140 1.90 3.68 16.00
CA ARG A 140 2.36 4.31 14.75
C ARG A 140 3.84 4.65 14.78
N PHE A 141 4.39 4.88 13.59
CA PHE A 141 5.67 5.55 13.44
C PHE A 141 5.67 6.43 12.18
N THR A 142 6.52 7.46 12.20
CA THR A 142 6.77 8.33 11.05
C THR A 142 8.05 7.89 10.37
N PHE A 143 7.94 7.54 9.09
CA PHE A 143 9.04 7.14 8.21
C PHE A 143 9.37 8.29 7.26
N ARG A 144 10.63 8.65 7.15
CA ARG A 144 11.19 9.60 6.19
C ARG A 144 12.04 8.87 5.18
N GLY A 145 11.62 8.86 3.91
CA GLY A 145 12.37 8.12 2.90
C GLY A 145 11.61 7.94 1.60
N THR A 146 12.05 6.96 0.82
CA THR A 146 11.50 6.63 -0.49
C THR A 146 10.71 5.32 -0.44
N ILE A 147 9.53 5.34 -1.03
CA ILE A 147 8.71 4.16 -1.34
C ILE A 147 8.61 4.08 -2.85
N MET A 148 9.03 2.96 -3.43
CA MET A 148 9.02 2.73 -4.87
C MET A 148 8.27 1.44 -5.20
N ILE A 149 7.30 1.53 -6.11
CA ILE A 149 6.52 0.41 -6.64
C ILE A 149 6.74 0.37 -8.14
N LEU A 150 7.13 -0.78 -8.66
CA LEU A 150 7.37 -1.02 -10.07
C LEU A 150 6.52 -2.19 -10.56
N ASP A 151 5.96 -2.05 -11.77
CA ASP A 151 5.23 -3.08 -12.51
C ASP A 151 3.96 -3.64 -11.85
N ALA A 152 3.50 -3.07 -10.74
CA ALA A 152 2.34 -3.55 -9.99
C ALA A 152 1.31 -2.43 -9.73
N PRO A 153 0.00 -2.68 -9.94
CA PRO A 153 -0.58 -3.93 -10.44
C PRO A 153 -0.37 -4.15 -11.95
N ASP A 154 0.01 -3.11 -12.70
CA ASP A 154 0.13 -3.13 -14.15
C ASP A 154 1.60 -3.04 -14.58
N LYS A 155 1.98 -3.81 -15.60
CA LYS A 155 3.33 -3.76 -16.18
C LYS A 155 3.65 -2.38 -16.73
N GLY A 156 4.85 -1.88 -16.42
CA GLY A 156 5.31 -0.55 -16.79
C GLY A 156 4.91 0.55 -15.78
N ARG A 157 4.06 0.25 -14.78
CA ARG A 157 3.79 1.21 -13.71
C ARG A 157 5.06 1.53 -12.94
N ARG A 158 5.31 2.83 -12.73
CA ARG A 158 6.35 3.34 -11.84
C ARG A 158 5.74 4.34 -10.88
N CYS A 159 5.70 4.01 -9.61
CA CYS A 159 5.32 4.90 -8.54
C CYS A 159 6.50 5.03 -7.57
N GLU A 160 7.19 6.16 -7.64
CA GLU A 160 8.30 6.50 -6.74
C GLU A 160 7.97 7.79 -6.03
N ARG A 161 8.02 7.76 -4.71
CA ARG A 161 7.68 8.90 -3.88
C ARG A 161 8.62 8.99 -2.69
N THR A 162 9.06 10.20 -2.36
CA THR A 162 9.92 10.47 -1.22
C THR A 162 9.29 11.54 -0.35
N GLY A 163 9.29 11.33 0.96
CA GLY A 163 8.61 12.21 1.90
C GLY A 163 8.58 11.65 3.31
N ASP A 164 7.75 12.26 4.14
CA ASP A 164 7.39 11.76 5.46
C ASP A 164 6.06 11.01 5.37
N TYR A 165 6.03 9.78 5.89
CA TYR A 165 4.90 8.87 5.81
C TYR A 165 4.55 8.32 7.19
N GLU A 166 3.26 8.28 7.52
CA GLU A 166 2.79 7.62 8.73
C GLU A 166 2.47 6.15 8.43
N PHE A 167 3.00 5.25 9.25
CA PHE A 167 2.61 3.86 9.33
C PHE A 167 1.84 3.64 10.65
N ARG A 168 0.62 3.08 10.57
CA ARG A 168 -0.25 2.90 11.74
C ARG A 168 -0.81 1.49 11.86
N ALA A 169 -0.78 0.96 13.10
CA ALA A 169 -1.51 -0.24 13.48
C ALA A 169 -2.89 0.14 14.03
N THR A 170 -3.93 -0.57 13.59
CA THR A 170 -5.31 -0.33 14.04
C THR A 170 -5.94 -1.61 14.56
N GLY A 171 -6.63 -1.51 15.69
CA GLY A 171 -7.34 -2.62 16.32
C GLY A 171 -6.39 -3.76 16.72
N LYS A 172 -6.76 -5.01 16.33
CA LYS A 172 -5.99 -6.24 16.67
C LYS A 172 -4.98 -6.65 15.59
N ARG A 173 -4.69 -5.77 14.62
CA ARG A 173 -3.76 -6.09 13.52
C ARG A 173 -2.33 -6.21 14.02
N LYS A 174 -1.59 -7.12 13.41
CA LYS A 174 -0.17 -7.38 13.69
C LYS A 174 0.73 -6.79 12.60
N TYR A 175 0.38 -5.60 12.11
CA TYR A 175 1.14 -4.82 11.15
C TYR A 175 0.82 -3.34 11.27
N TRP A 176 1.77 -2.50 10.87
CA TRP A 176 1.54 -1.10 10.58
C TRP A 176 1.28 -0.93 9.10
N ARG A 177 0.21 -0.19 8.77
CA ARG A 177 -0.16 0.16 7.40
C ARG A 177 0.22 1.60 7.08
N LEU A 178 0.83 1.79 5.92
CA LEU A 178 1.03 3.10 5.33
C LEU A 178 -0.30 3.87 5.24
N GLN A 179 -0.33 5.13 5.74
CA GLN A 179 -1.56 5.93 5.74
C GLN A 179 -1.74 6.73 4.45
N GLN A 180 -0.65 7.17 3.82
CA GLN A 180 -0.68 7.84 2.51
C GLN A 180 -0.75 6.78 1.40
N MET A 181 -1.89 6.14 1.28
CA MET A 181 -2.09 4.99 0.39
C MET A 181 -2.28 5.40 -1.07
N GLU A 182 -2.89 6.57 -1.33
CA GLU A 182 -3.21 7.06 -2.67
C GLU A 182 -2.16 8.07 -3.13
N ALA A 183 -1.23 7.66 -4.00
CA ALA A 183 -0.14 8.54 -4.42
C ALA A 183 0.08 8.62 -5.93
N CYS A 184 -0.08 7.52 -6.67
CA CYS A 184 0.24 7.47 -8.08
C CYS A 184 -0.93 6.89 -8.88
N GLY A 185 -1.50 7.72 -9.76
CA GLY A 185 -2.52 7.27 -10.72
C GLY A 185 -3.87 6.90 -10.09
N GLY A 186 -4.18 7.42 -8.89
CA GLY A 186 -5.47 7.15 -8.20
C GLY A 186 -5.60 5.72 -7.67
N LEU A 187 -4.52 4.96 -7.63
CA LEU A 187 -4.52 3.60 -7.08
C LEU A 187 -4.23 3.64 -5.57
N THR A 188 -4.91 2.76 -4.83
CA THR A 188 -4.69 2.59 -3.40
C THR A 188 -3.63 1.52 -3.16
N ASP A 189 -2.45 1.91 -2.70
CA ASP A 189 -1.32 1.04 -2.42
C ASP A 189 -1.25 0.68 -0.93
N TYR A 190 -1.72 -0.52 -0.54
CA TYR A 190 -1.56 -1.01 0.83
C TYR A 190 -0.14 -1.57 1.02
N VAL A 191 0.70 -0.81 1.71
CA VAL A 191 2.02 -1.25 2.16
C VAL A 191 1.94 -1.52 3.65
N ASP A 192 2.21 -2.78 4.04
CA ASP A 192 2.09 -3.25 5.42
C ASP A 192 3.43 -3.78 5.93
N ILE A 193 3.87 -3.32 7.11
CA ILE A 193 5.04 -3.82 7.82
C ILE A 193 4.56 -4.65 9.01
N TYR A 194 4.93 -5.93 9.05
CA TYR A 194 4.44 -6.93 10.02
C TYR A 194 5.38 -7.11 11.20
N TYR A 195 4.78 -7.38 12.39
CA TYR A 195 5.50 -7.67 13.64
C TYR A 195 4.84 -8.79 14.44
#